data_1e4d36bc2f10f3733b6a25bd92c3ce36
#
_entry.id   1e4d36bc2f10f3733b6a25bd92c3ce36
#
_cell.length_a   1.000
_cell.length_b   1.000
_cell.length_c   1.000
_cell.angle_alpha   90.00
_cell.angle_beta   90.00
_cell.angle_gamma   90.00
#
_symmetry.space_group_name_H-M   'P 1'
#
loop_
_entity.id
_entity.type
_entity.pdbx_description
1 polymer ?
#
loop_
_entity_poly.entity_id
_entity_poly.type
_entity_poly.pdbx_seq_one_letter_code
_entity_poly.pdbx_strand_id
1 'polypeptide(L)'
;MLNDPPRPRRWPRRTAVTLAVLLVAVAGLYLRNSSTIAGQEDGQRPFLLAHRGIAQTFDLAGVTADTCTARIIHPPQVPYLENTLPSLRAAFDAGADQAEIDVQLTRDGRLAVFHDATLDCRTDGTGTVGEHTLEELRRLDVGYGYTADGGATFPLRGKGVGLLPTVPEVFAALPGRSLKLDLKRDQQADGEALAAFLATLPPDRLATVTVSGGDAAVAAVARRLPQVRTSSRAVIKDCLLDYAALGWTGHVPDSCRHRELPLPARYGRWLWGWPNLFVARMRTVDTRVILVRGEGDWSAGFDTPADVAELPDGWAGGIWTNRTDVVAPLLIPG
;
A
#
# COMPACT_ATOMS: atom_id res chain seq x y z
N MET A 1 24.28 61.58 39.22
CA MET A 1 24.88 60.88 38.12
C MET A 1 23.74 60.14 37.38
N LEU A 2 23.29 60.69 36.26
CA LEU A 2 22.23 60.09 35.44
C LEU A 2 22.91 59.08 34.50
N ASN A 3 22.55 57.80 34.66
CA ASN A 3 23.03 56.73 33.76
C ASN A 3 22.41 56.89 32.36
N ASP A 4 23.19 57.17 31.36
CA ASP A 4 22.75 57.13 29.95
C ASP A 4 22.22 55.74 29.59
N PRO A 5 21.09 55.63 28.89
CA PRO A 5 20.56 54.37 28.44
C PRO A 5 21.49 53.76 27.38
N PRO A 6 21.67 52.41 27.33
CA PRO A 6 22.53 51.76 26.39
C PRO A 6 22.08 52.04 24.94
N ARG A 7 23.01 52.51 24.11
CA ARG A 7 22.75 52.78 22.69
C ARG A 7 22.36 51.51 21.97
N PRO A 8 21.31 51.51 21.15
CA PRO A 8 20.92 50.33 20.38
C PRO A 8 22.05 49.92 19.43
N ARG A 9 22.43 48.65 19.48
CA ARG A 9 23.49 48.06 18.64
C ARG A 9 23.03 48.09 17.17
N ARG A 10 23.53 49.03 16.38
CA ARG A 10 23.25 49.15 14.95
C ARG A 10 24.00 48.04 14.22
N TRP A 11 23.29 47.04 13.73
CA TRP A 11 23.87 46.02 12.82
C TRP A 11 24.37 46.69 11.56
N PRO A 12 25.57 46.32 11.04
CA PRO A 12 26.05 46.89 9.80
C PRO A 12 25.05 46.61 8.67
N ARG A 13 24.79 47.63 7.83
CA ARG A 13 23.78 47.57 6.75
C ARG A 13 23.90 46.30 5.91
N ARG A 14 25.14 45.81 5.66
CA ARG A 14 25.39 44.56 4.91
C ARG A 14 24.79 43.34 5.61
N THR A 15 24.94 43.21 6.91
CA THR A 15 24.34 42.09 7.69
C THR A 15 22.82 42.11 7.65
N ALA A 16 22.21 43.31 7.76
CA ALA A 16 20.76 43.47 7.67
C ALA A 16 20.22 43.09 6.28
N VAL A 17 20.90 43.48 5.21
CA VAL A 17 20.52 43.10 3.83
C VAL A 17 20.68 41.60 3.61
N THR A 18 21.77 40.98 4.05
CA THR A 18 21.95 39.51 3.93
C THR A 18 20.87 38.75 4.66
N LEU A 19 20.51 39.16 5.89
CA LEU A 19 19.41 38.53 6.64
C LEU A 19 18.06 38.69 5.94
N ALA A 20 17.77 39.87 5.37
CA ALA A 20 16.55 40.08 4.62
C ALA A 20 16.47 39.18 3.36
N VAL A 21 17.55 39.04 2.62
CA VAL A 21 17.61 38.15 1.46
C VAL A 21 17.42 36.69 1.88
N LEU A 22 18.07 36.24 2.96
CA LEU A 22 17.88 34.88 3.50
C LEU A 22 16.44 34.64 3.95
N LEU A 23 15.81 35.61 4.63
CA LEU A 23 14.41 35.51 5.04
C LEU A 23 13.46 35.40 3.83
N VAL A 24 13.70 36.21 2.79
CA VAL A 24 12.90 36.13 1.56
C VAL A 24 13.12 34.78 0.86
N ALA A 25 14.35 34.26 0.80
CA ALA A 25 14.63 32.95 0.22
C ALA A 25 13.97 31.83 1.00
N VAL A 26 14.04 31.84 2.35
CA VAL A 26 13.39 30.87 3.22
C VAL A 26 11.86 30.95 3.10
N ALA A 27 11.30 32.17 3.10
CA ALA A 27 9.87 32.35 2.89
C ALA A 27 9.41 31.83 1.52
N GLY A 28 10.16 32.15 0.45
CA GLY A 28 9.89 31.63 -0.90
C GLY A 28 9.95 30.09 -0.96
N LEU A 29 10.94 29.49 -0.31
CA LEU A 29 11.07 28.04 -0.20
C LEU A 29 9.91 27.41 0.57
N TYR A 30 9.52 28.02 1.68
CA TYR A 30 8.38 27.59 2.49
C TYR A 30 7.08 27.65 1.68
N LEU A 31 6.80 28.79 1.04
CA LEU A 31 5.60 28.99 0.21
C LEU A 31 5.55 27.99 -0.94
N ARG A 32 6.67 27.75 -1.61
CA ARG A 32 6.79 26.79 -2.73
C ARG A 32 6.53 25.34 -2.30
N ASN A 33 6.81 25.01 -1.04
CA ASN A 33 6.67 23.66 -0.49
C ASN A 33 5.53 23.52 0.52
N SER A 34 4.67 24.53 0.65
CA SER A 34 3.52 24.48 1.54
C SER A 34 2.34 23.82 0.85
N SER A 35 1.86 22.73 1.44
CA SER A 35 0.65 22.02 0.98
C SER A 35 -0.64 22.84 1.15
N THR A 36 -0.66 23.82 2.06
CA THR A 36 -1.82 24.67 2.29
C THR A 36 -2.08 25.67 1.15
N ILE A 37 -1.05 25.96 0.35
CA ILE A 37 -1.11 26.95 -0.75
C ILE A 37 -1.33 26.28 -2.11
N ALA A 38 -0.87 25.04 -2.25
CA ALA A 38 -1.13 24.24 -3.43
C ALA A 38 -2.55 23.68 -3.38
N GLY A 39 -3.53 24.45 -3.77
CA GLY A 39 -4.97 24.16 -3.67
C GLY A 39 -5.33 22.69 -3.55
N GLN A 40 -6.22 22.36 -2.67
CA GLN A 40 -6.85 21.04 -2.62
C GLN A 40 -7.48 20.80 -4.00
N GLU A 41 -7.26 19.64 -4.60
CA GLU A 41 -8.10 19.19 -5.72
C GLU A 41 -9.47 18.88 -5.10
N ASP A 42 -10.36 19.89 -5.09
CA ASP A 42 -11.67 19.79 -4.48
C ASP A 42 -12.49 18.67 -5.14
N GLY A 43 -13.01 17.77 -4.32
CA GLY A 43 -14.07 16.84 -4.68
C GLY A 43 -13.66 15.44 -5.11
N GLN A 44 -12.38 15.08 -5.14
CA GLN A 44 -11.99 13.69 -5.40
C GLN A 44 -11.80 12.93 -4.09
N ARG A 45 -12.52 11.79 -3.93
CA ARG A 45 -12.25 10.89 -2.83
C ARG A 45 -10.85 10.26 -2.95
N PRO A 46 -10.22 9.89 -1.84
CA PRO A 46 -8.99 9.09 -1.86
C PRO A 46 -9.15 7.81 -2.68
N PHE A 47 -8.09 7.43 -3.39
CA PHE A 47 -8.02 6.14 -4.09
C PHE A 47 -8.05 5.01 -3.06
N LEU A 48 -8.90 4.01 -3.26
CA LEU A 48 -9.16 2.96 -2.28
C LEU A 48 -8.53 1.63 -2.73
N LEU A 49 -7.48 1.21 -2.04
CA LEU A 49 -6.82 -0.08 -2.22
C LEU A 49 -7.37 -1.08 -1.21
N ALA A 50 -8.09 -2.09 -1.68
CA ALA A 50 -8.54 -3.21 -0.87
C ALA A 50 -7.40 -4.22 -0.66
N HIS A 51 -6.98 -4.42 0.59
CA HIS A 51 -5.95 -5.37 0.97
C HIS A 51 -6.53 -6.78 1.04
N ARG A 52 -6.16 -7.63 0.09
CA ARG A 52 -6.63 -9.03 -0.06
C ARG A 52 -8.15 -9.15 -0.25
N GLY A 53 -8.79 -8.07 -0.74
CA GLY A 53 -10.24 -7.94 -0.81
C GLY A 53 -10.85 -7.39 0.48
N ILE A 54 -12.07 -7.87 0.86
CA ILE A 54 -12.63 -7.64 2.20
C ILE A 54 -12.16 -8.77 3.10
N ALA A 55 -11.43 -8.44 4.17
CA ALA A 55 -10.80 -9.40 5.05
C ALA A 55 -11.29 -9.29 6.50
N GLN A 56 -10.98 -10.32 7.30
CA GLN A 56 -11.15 -10.28 8.74
C GLN A 56 -10.13 -9.33 9.35
N THR A 57 -10.54 -8.54 10.33
CA THR A 57 -9.65 -7.65 11.08
C THR A 57 -9.20 -8.27 12.38
N PHE A 58 -8.11 -7.79 12.94
CA PHE A 58 -7.51 -8.28 14.18
C PHE A 58 -6.83 -7.14 14.94
N ASP A 59 -6.53 -7.36 16.23
CA ASP A 59 -5.75 -6.40 17.01
C ASP A 59 -4.30 -6.41 16.53
N LEU A 60 -3.78 -5.20 16.27
CA LEU A 60 -2.42 -4.99 15.76
C LEU A 60 -1.37 -4.96 16.87
N ALA A 61 -1.78 -4.93 18.14
CA ALA A 61 -0.85 -4.86 19.26
C ALA A 61 0.01 -6.13 19.34
N GLY A 62 1.33 -5.98 19.21
CA GLY A 62 2.29 -7.09 19.28
C GLY A 62 2.34 -8.00 18.05
N VAL A 63 1.65 -7.67 16.96
CA VAL A 63 1.70 -8.43 15.70
C VAL A 63 3.06 -8.28 15.04
N THR A 64 3.62 -9.41 14.61
CA THR A 64 4.86 -9.52 13.84
C THR A 64 4.61 -10.24 12.53
N ALA A 65 5.60 -10.31 11.66
CA ALA A 65 5.51 -11.06 10.41
C ALA A 65 5.20 -12.56 10.59
N ASP A 66 5.56 -13.13 11.76
CA ASP A 66 5.35 -14.54 12.07
C ASP A 66 4.03 -14.80 12.84
N THR A 67 3.26 -13.75 13.14
CA THR A 67 2.01 -13.89 13.87
C THR A 67 0.93 -14.54 13.02
N CYS A 68 0.36 -15.66 13.49
CA CYS A 68 -0.82 -16.25 12.87
C CYS A 68 -2.07 -15.39 13.11
N THR A 69 -2.33 -14.44 12.25
CA THR A 69 -3.42 -13.46 12.42
C THR A 69 -4.81 -14.09 12.32
N ALA A 70 -4.96 -15.24 11.68
CA ALA A 70 -6.23 -15.99 11.67
C ALA A 70 -6.69 -16.42 13.07
N ARG A 71 -5.73 -16.60 14.02
CA ARG A 71 -6.04 -17.06 15.39
C ARG A 71 -6.38 -15.94 16.36
N ILE A 72 -6.33 -14.69 15.91
CA ILE A 72 -6.56 -13.49 16.75
C ILE A 72 -7.52 -12.50 16.06
N ILE A 73 -8.39 -12.98 15.18
CA ILE A 73 -9.36 -12.11 14.52
C ILE A 73 -10.34 -11.50 15.54
N HIS A 74 -10.86 -10.32 15.21
CA HIS A 74 -12.06 -9.83 15.86
C HIS A 74 -13.26 -10.75 15.54
N PRO A 75 -14.34 -10.76 16.35
CA PRO A 75 -15.55 -11.48 15.98
C PRO A 75 -15.96 -11.16 14.55
N PRO A 76 -16.14 -12.17 13.68
CA PRO A 76 -16.37 -11.95 12.24
C PRO A 76 -17.60 -11.10 11.98
N GLN A 77 -17.40 -10.00 11.25
CA GLN A 77 -18.47 -9.11 10.79
C GLN A 77 -18.86 -9.37 9.34
N VAL A 78 -18.02 -10.10 8.61
CA VAL A 78 -18.20 -10.43 7.19
C VAL A 78 -17.92 -11.91 6.95
N PRO A 79 -18.57 -12.55 5.96
CA PRO A 79 -18.37 -13.96 5.68
C PRO A 79 -17.15 -14.25 4.81
N TYR A 80 -16.40 -13.22 4.42
CA TYR A 80 -15.36 -13.34 3.42
C TYR A 80 -14.02 -13.81 4.02
N LEU A 81 -13.30 -14.58 3.22
CA LEU A 81 -11.91 -14.99 3.44
C LEU A 81 -11.02 -14.20 2.49
N GLU A 82 -9.94 -13.64 3.00
CA GLU A 82 -8.96 -12.89 2.21
C GLU A 82 -8.41 -13.69 1.03
N ASN A 83 -7.96 -13.01 -0.01
CA ASN A 83 -7.36 -13.65 -1.19
C ASN A 83 -8.30 -14.63 -1.94
N THR A 84 -9.60 -14.50 -1.79
CA THR A 84 -10.59 -15.33 -2.51
C THR A 84 -11.42 -14.50 -3.48
N LEU A 85 -11.94 -15.13 -4.54
CA LEU A 85 -12.78 -14.42 -5.51
C LEU A 85 -14.03 -13.76 -4.88
N PRO A 86 -14.74 -14.38 -3.92
CA PRO A 86 -15.85 -13.71 -3.24
C PRO A 86 -15.43 -12.44 -2.51
N SER A 87 -14.30 -12.47 -1.79
CA SER A 87 -13.74 -11.32 -1.09
C SER A 87 -13.37 -10.17 -2.03
N LEU A 88 -12.68 -10.50 -3.13
CA LEU A 88 -12.25 -9.51 -4.12
C LEU A 88 -13.44 -8.86 -4.83
N ARG A 89 -14.47 -9.64 -5.23
CA ARG A 89 -15.70 -9.10 -5.82
C ARG A 89 -16.40 -8.16 -4.86
N ALA A 90 -16.60 -8.60 -3.60
CA ALA A 90 -17.21 -7.77 -2.58
C ALA A 90 -16.46 -6.43 -2.36
N ALA A 91 -15.13 -6.44 -2.42
CA ALA A 91 -14.35 -5.22 -2.30
C ALA A 91 -14.61 -4.23 -3.46
N PHE A 92 -14.67 -4.72 -4.69
CA PHE A 92 -14.99 -3.88 -5.85
C PHE A 92 -16.45 -3.41 -5.85
N ASP A 93 -17.39 -4.26 -5.42
CA ASP A 93 -18.80 -3.89 -5.29
C ASP A 93 -19.00 -2.84 -4.20
N ALA A 94 -18.17 -2.85 -3.17
CA ALA A 94 -18.13 -1.83 -2.12
C ALA A 94 -17.40 -0.54 -2.52
N GLY A 95 -16.78 -0.48 -3.72
CA GLY A 95 -16.17 0.74 -4.25
C GLY A 95 -14.65 0.79 -4.21
N ALA A 96 -13.94 -0.34 -4.08
CA ALA A 96 -12.49 -0.37 -4.26
C ALA A 96 -12.08 0.06 -5.67
N ASP A 97 -11.02 0.85 -5.78
CA ASP A 97 -10.40 1.21 -7.05
C ASP A 97 -9.40 0.16 -7.52
N GLN A 98 -8.75 -0.50 -6.57
CA GLN A 98 -7.79 -1.57 -6.79
C GLN A 98 -7.92 -2.61 -5.69
N ALA A 99 -7.70 -3.88 -6.00
CA ALA A 99 -7.54 -4.93 -5.00
C ALA A 99 -6.12 -5.49 -5.06
N GLU A 100 -5.55 -5.69 -3.89
CA GLU A 100 -4.28 -6.38 -3.74
C GLU A 100 -4.54 -7.87 -3.53
N ILE A 101 -3.65 -8.71 -4.06
CA ILE A 101 -3.61 -10.14 -3.86
C ILE A 101 -2.18 -10.62 -3.66
N ASP A 102 -2.00 -11.58 -2.76
CA ASP A 102 -0.71 -12.19 -2.47
C ASP A 102 -0.42 -13.36 -3.41
N VAL A 103 0.75 -13.38 -4.03
CA VAL A 103 1.10 -14.34 -5.07
C VAL A 103 2.28 -15.21 -4.65
N GLN A 104 2.11 -16.51 -4.77
CA GLN A 104 3.17 -17.51 -4.54
C GLN A 104 3.19 -18.56 -5.66
N LEU A 105 4.38 -19.06 -5.99
CA LEU A 105 4.55 -20.11 -6.99
C LEU A 105 4.42 -21.49 -6.33
N THR A 106 3.55 -22.32 -6.86
CA THR A 106 3.37 -23.73 -6.45
C THR A 106 4.47 -24.63 -6.98
N ARG A 107 4.57 -25.85 -6.45
CA ARG A 107 5.53 -26.88 -6.93
C ARG A 107 5.38 -27.19 -8.43
N ASP A 108 4.15 -27.15 -8.95
CA ASP A 108 3.85 -27.37 -10.36
C ASP A 108 3.81 -26.08 -11.20
N GLY A 109 4.43 -25.00 -10.69
CA GLY A 109 4.65 -23.75 -11.44
C GLY A 109 3.40 -22.92 -11.67
N ARG A 110 2.36 -23.05 -10.83
CA ARG A 110 1.15 -22.23 -10.90
C ARG A 110 1.26 -21.02 -9.97
N LEU A 111 0.69 -19.91 -10.36
CA LEU A 111 0.64 -18.69 -9.55
C LEU A 111 -0.59 -18.75 -8.63
N ALA A 112 -0.42 -19.31 -7.44
CA ALA A 112 -1.47 -19.40 -6.41
C ALA A 112 -1.63 -18.09 -5.68
N VAL A 113 -2.84 -17.80 -5.21
CA VAL A 113 -3.15 -16.59 -4.43
C VAL A 113 -3.32 -16.98 -2.96
N PHE A 114 -2.28 -16.70 -2.15
CA PHE A 114 -2.24 -17.02 -0.72
C PHE A 114 -1.15 -16.22 -0.02
N HIS A 115 -1.45 -15.72 1.21
CA HIS A 115 -0.56 -14.79 1.91
C HIS A 115 0.57 -15.44 2.68
N ASP A 116 0.23 -16.37 3.59
CA ASP A 116 1.17 -16.83 4.62
C ASP A 116 2.34 -17.63 4.03
N ALA A 117 3.48 -17.56 4.68
CA ALA A 117 4.66 -18.33 4.29
C ALA A 117 4.39 -19.85 4.37
N THR A 118 3.55 -20.28 5.32
CA THR A 118 3.13 -21.66 5.51
C THR A 118 1.60 -21.79 5.54
N LEU A 119 1.11 -22.99 5.28
CA LEU A 119 -0.33 -23.32 5.24
C LEU A 119 -0.95 -23.46 6.63
N ASP A 120 -0.13 -23.71 7.67
CA ASP A 120 -0.50 -24.17 9.00
C ASP A 120 -1.40 -23.23 9.81
N CYS A 121 -1.34 -21.93 9.48
CA CYS A 121 -2.12 -20.90 10.19
C CYS A 121 -3.57 -20.88 9.75
N ARG A 122 -3.82 -20.84 8.45
CA ARG A 122 -5.14 -20.57 7.87
C ARG A 122 -5.85 -21.79 7.37
N THR A 123 -5.10 -22.88 7.10
CA THR A 123 -5.64 -24.08 6.45
C THR A 123 -5.52 -25.29 7.36
N ASP A 124 -6.08 -26.40 6.93
CA ASP A 124 -5.90 -27.75 7.48
C ASP A 124 -4.67 -28.48 6.87
N GLY A 125 -3.88 -27.78 6.03
CA GLY A 125 -2.60 -28.26 5.49
C GLY A 125 -1.40 -27.80 6.31
N THR A 126 -0.21 -28.27 5.92
CA THR A 126 1.07 -27.91 6.54
C THR A 126 2.12 -27.62 5.47
N GLY A 127 3.24 -26.98 5.85
CA GLY A 127 4.33 -26.65 4.94
C GLY A 127 4.04 -25.41 4.09
N THR A 128 4.84 -25.21 3.04
CA THR A 128 4.78 -24.01 2.19
C THR A 128 3.97 -24.23 0.91
N VAL A 129 3.45 -23.17 0.31
CA VAL A 129 2.77 -23.22 -1.01
C VAL A 129 3.66 -23.88 -2.07
N GLY A 130 4.98 -23.59 -2.05
CA GLY A 130 5.93 -24.15 -3.03
C GLY A 130 6.21 -25.65 -2.91
N GLU A 131 5.79 -26.28 -1.79
CA GLU A 131 5.91 -27.74 -1.59
C GLU A 131 4.69 -28.50 -2.12
N HIS A 132 3.62 -27.81 -2.53
CA HIS A 132 2.38 -28.41 -2.98
C HIS A 132 2.05 -28.06 -4.42
N THR A 133 1.34 -28.96 -5.10
CA THR A 133 0.68 -28.67 -6.38
C THR A 133 -0.58 -27.84 -6.15
N LEU A 134 -1.06 -27.15 -7.18
CA LEU A 134 -2.32 -26.43 -7.13
C LEU A 134 -3.50 -27.35 -6.75
N GLU A 135 -3.50 -28.58 -7.24
CA GLU A 135 -4.57 -29.53 -6.92
C GLU A 135 -4.58 -29.91 -5.45
N GLU A 136 -3.42 -30.11 -4.81
CA GLU A 136 -3.30 -30.35 -3.38
C GLU A 136 -3.78 -29.14 -2.58
N LEU A 137 -3.37 -27.92 -2.93
CA LEU A 137 -3.79 -26.68 -2.27
C LEU A 137 -5.29 -26.44 -2.32
N ARG A 138 -5.96 -26.78 -3.43
CA ARG A 138 -7.41 -26.60 -3.59
C ARG A 138 -8.27 -27.54 -2.73
N ARG A 139 -7.70 -28.60 -2.23
CA ARG A 139 -8.38 -29.50 -1.28
C ARG A 139 -8.42 -28.95 0.14
N LEU A 140 -7.55 -27.97 0.43
CA LEU A 140 -7.44 -27.36 1.74
C LEU A 140 -8.58 -26.36 1.98
N ASP A 141 -8.96 -26.25 3.23
CA ASP A 141 -9.89 -25.24 3.72
C ASP A 141 -9.13 -23.98 4.14
N VAL A 142 -9.10 -22.95 3.31
CA VAL A 142 -8.45 -21.66 3.64
C VAL A 142 -9.17 -20.86 4.73
N GLY A 143 -10.29 -21.37 5.26
CA GLY A 143 -11.04 -20.83 6.40
C GLY A 143 -10.81 -21.58 7.71
N TYR A 144 -9.97 -22.63 7.72
CA TYR A 144 -9.87 -23.61 8.80
C TYR A 144 -9.42 -23.03 10.14
N GLY A 145 -8.42 -22.15 10.13
CA GLY A 145 -7.74 -21.67 11.32
C GLY A 145 -8.35 -20.43 11.99
N TYR A 146 -9.39 -19.82 11.41
CA TYR A 146 -9.92 -18.53 11.88
C TYR A 146 -10.75 -18.67 13.18
N THR A 147 -10.29 -17.98 14.23
CA THR A 147 -10.93 -17.96 15.55
C THR A 147 -10.78 -16.57 16.20
N ALA A 148 -11.84 -16.15 16.93
CA ALA A 148 -11.88 -14.90 17.69
C ALA A 148 -11.81 -15.14 19.23
N ASP A 149 -11.78 -16.39 19.67
CA ASP A 149 -11.96 -16.79 21.08
C ASP A 149 -10.89 -17.81 21.55
N GLY A 150 -9.70 -17.73 20.96
CA GLY A 150 -8.56 -18.57 21.34
C GLY A 150 -8.73 -20.04 20.93
N GLY A 151 -9.57 -20.33 19.95
CA GLY A 151 -9.77 -21.68 19.43
C GLY A 151 -10.98 -22.43 20.02
N ALA A 152 -11.84 -21.76 20.81
CA ALA A 152 -13.06 -22.35 21.29
C ALA A 152 -14.09 -22.57 20.13
N THR A 153 -14.15 -21.62 19.19
CA THR A 153 -14.95 -21.74 17.97
C THR A 153 -14.15 -21.36 16.71
N PHE A 154 -14.58 -21.91 15.56
CA PHE A 154 -13.99 -21.64 14.25
C PHE A 154 -15.08 -21.30 13.23
N PRO A 155 -15.56 -20.05 13.20
CA PRO A 155 -16.76 -19.66 12.46
C PRO A 155 -16.64 -19.73 10.93
N LEU A 156 -15.41 -19.77 10.39
CA LEU A 156 -15.14 -19.83 8.94
C LEU A 156 -14.66 -21.22 8.48
N ARG A 157 -14.48 -22.16 9.39
CA ARG A 157 -14.06 -23.54 9.08
C ARG A 157 -15.10 -24.25 8.21
N GLY A 158 -14.62 -24.95 7.17
CA GLY A 158 -15.47 -25.62 6.19
C GLY A 158 -15.99 -24.71 5.07
N LYS A 159 -15.75 -23.39 5.18
CA LYS A 159 -16.23 -22.41 4.18
C LYS A 159 -15.20 -22.04 3.13
N GLY A 160 -13.95 -22.47 3.29
CA GLY A 160 -12.84 -22.11 2.43
C GLY A 160 -12.37 -23.20 1.46
N VAL A 161 -12.97 -24.39 1.48
CA VAL A 161 -12.55 -25.49 0.60
C VAL A 161 -12.79 -25.11 -0.87
N GLY A 162 -11.74 -25.25 -1.70
CA GLY A 162 -11.79 -24.93 -3.13
C GLY A 162 -11.76 -23.42 -3.45
N LEU A 163 -11.64 -22.55 -2.46
CA LEU A 163 -11.64 -21.11 -2.69
C LEU A 163 -10.27 -20.51 -2.99
N LEU A 164 -9.16 -21.26 -2.90
CA LEU A 164 -7.83 -20.81 -3.26
C LEU A 164 -7.72 -20.61 -4.77
N PRO A 165 -7.66 -19.36 -5.30
CA PRO A 165 -7.61 -19.11 -6.74
C PRO A 165 -6.17 -19.04 -7.24
N THR A 166 -6.02 -19.01 -8.55
CA THR A 166 -4.78 -18.61 -9.23
C THR A 166 -4.88 -17.20 -9.77
N VAL A 167 -3.73 -16.58 -10.04
CA VAL A 167 -3.67 -15.25 -10.68
C VAL A 167 -4.46 -15.21 -12.01
N PRO A 168 -4.31 -16.17 -12.95
CA PRO A 168 -5.13 -16.20 -14.17
C PRO A 168 -6.63 -16.24 -13.90
N GLU A 169 -7.09 -16.97 -12.89
CA GLU A 169 -8.52 -17.04 -12.53
C GLU A 169 -9.02 -15.71 -11.95
N VAL A 170 -8.21 -15.02 -11.13
CA VAL A 170 -8.55 -13.68 -10.64
C VAL A 170 -8.70 -12.70 -11.81
N PHE A 171 -7.79 -12.72 -12.79
CA PHE A 171 -7.88 -11.89 -13.98
C PHE A 171 -9.12 -12.17 -14.82
N ALA A 172 -9.48 -13.45 -14.99
CA ALA A 172 -10.67 -13.86 -15.71
C ALA A 172 -11.97 -13.48 -14.98
N ALA A 173 -11.98 -13.59 -13.64
CA ALA A 173 -13.15 -13.29 -12.82
C ALA A 173 -13.40 -11.79 -12.62
N LEU A 174 -12.38 -10.94 -12.80
CA LEU A 174 -12.39 -9.50 -12.57
C LEU A 174 -11.88 -8.72 -13.81
N PRO A 175 -12.60 -8.83 -14.93
CA PRO A 175 -12.20 -8.16 -16.17
C PRO A 175 -12.19 -6.62 -15.97
N GLY A 176 -11.12 -5.96 -16.45
CA GLY A 176 -10.97 -4.50 -16.38
C GLY A 176 -10.69 -3.93 -14.98
N ARG A 177 -10.72 -4.72 -13.91
CA ARG A 177 -10.44 -4.22 -12.55
C ARG A 177 -8.93 -4.08 -12.33
N SER A 178 -8.53 -3.01 -11.62
CA SER A 178 -7.13 -2.80 -11.25
C SER A 178 -6.70 -3.77 -10.17
N LEU A 179 -5.54 -4.41 -10.34
CA LEU A 179 -5.00 -5.39 -9.43
C LEU A 179 -3.56 -5.03 -9.03
N LYS A 180 -3.26 -5.22 -7.74
CA LYS A 180 -1.90 -5.21 -7.21
C LYS A 180 -1.52 -6.64 -6.85
N LEU A 181 -0.39 -7.10 -7.35
CA LEU A 181 0.12 -8.45 -7.19
C LEU A 181 1.34 -8.40 -6.29
N ASP A 182 1.22 -8.89 -5.05
CA ASP A 182 2.29 -8.89 -4.07
C ASP A 182 3.01 -10.23 -4.06
N LEU A 183 4.25 -10.27 -4.56
CA LEU A 183 5.09 -11.47 -4.58
C LEU A 183 5.64 -11.73 -3.18
N LYS A 184 5.17 -12.80 -2.54
CA LYS A 184 5.49 -13.11 -1.13
C LYS A 184 6.92 -13.62 -0.92
N ARG A 185 7.50 -14.25 -1.93
CA ARG A 185 8.89 -14.71 -1.87
C ARG A 185 9.79 -13.79 -2.68
N ASP A 186 10.92 -13.40 -2.11
CA ASP A 186 11.93 -12.60 -2.81
C ASP A 186 12.83 -13.49 -3.68
N GLN A 187 12.20 -14.18 -4.66
CA GLN A 187 12.90 -15.04 -5.60
C GLN A 187 12.69 -14.55 -7.03
N GLN A 188 13.78 -14.45 -7.76
CA GLN A 188 13.75 -14.04 -9.18
C GLN A 188 12.80 -14.94 -10.01
N ALA A 189 12.77 -16.24 -9.73
CA ALA A 189 11.90 -17.20 -10.44
C ALA A 189 10.42 -16.89 -10.30
N ASP A 190 9.96 -16.41 -9.13
CA ASP A 190 8.58 -16.01 -8.90
C ASP A 190 8.22 -14.77 -9.74
N GLY A 191 9.13 -13.80 -9.80
CA GLY A 191 8.98 -12.64 -10.66
C GLY A 191 8.98 -12.98 -12.15
N GLU A 192 9.83 -13.91 -12.60
CA GLU A 192 9.88 -14.38 -13.99
C GLU A 192 8.59 -15.12 -14.38
N ALA A 193 8.07 -15.98 -13.51
CA ALA A 193 6.81 -16.69 -13.73
C ALA A 193 5.63 -15.70 -13.82
N LEU A 194 5.56 -14.72 -12.91
CA LEU A 194 4.54 -13.69 -12.97
C LEU A 194 4.67 -12.84 -14.24
N ALA A 195 5.88 -12.39 -14.60
CA ALA A 195 6.13 -11.62 -15.81
C ALA A 195 5.79 -12.40 -17.08
N ALA A 196 5.99 -13.72 -17.10
CA ALA A 196 5.59 -14.57 -18.21
C ALA A 196 4.06 -14.58 -18.42
N PHE A 197 3.29 -14.69 -17.33
CA PHE A 197 1.83 -14.56 -17.40
C PHE A 197 1.40 -13.15 -17.82
N LEU A 198 1.91 -12.11 -17.17
CA LEU A 198 1.54 -10.73 -17.47
C LEU A 198 1.83 -10.33 -18.92
N ALA A 199 2.90 -10.86 -19.52
CA ALA A 199 3.23 -10.64 -20.94
C ALA A 199 2.19 -11.21 -21.92
N THR A 200 1.27 -12.06 -21.48
CA THR A 200 0.16 -12.57 -22.30
C THR A 200 -1.04 -11.65 -22.33
N LEU A 201 -1.08 -10.64 -21.45
CA LEU A 201 -2.20 -9.72 -21.33
C LEU A 201 -2.13 -8.62 -22.40
N PRO A 202 -3.29 -8.12 -22.87
CA PRO A 202 -3.32 -6.96 -23.75
C PRO A 202 -2.83 -5.69 -22.99
N PRO A 203 -2.29 -4.68 -23.72
CA PRO A 203 -1.68 -3.50 -23.13
C PRO A 203 -2.58 -2.70 -22.17
N ASP A 204 -3.85 -2.57 -22.49
CA ASP A 204 -4.85 -1.89 -21.65
C ASP A 204 -5.07 -2.61 -20.32
N ARG A 205 -5.07 -3.94 -20.35
CA ARG A 205 -5.18 -4.75 -19.13
C ARG A 205 -3.89 -4.69 -18.30
N LEU A 206 -2.74 -4.72 -18.97
CA LEU A 206 -1.44 -4.62 -18.31
C LEU A 206 -1.27 -3.26 -17.60
N ALA A 207 -1.80 -2.17 -18.16
CA ALA A 207 -1.77 -0.84 -17.58
C ALA A 207 -2.55 -0.73 -16.25
N THR A 208 -3.44 -1.67 -15.95
CA THR A 208 -4.19 -1.72 -14.67
C THR A 208 -3.48 -2.51 -13.57
N VAL A 209 -2.25 -3.02 -13.86
CA VAL A 209 -1.51 -3.88 -12.94
C VAL A 209 -0.44 -3.09 -12.19
N THR A 210 -0.32 -3.36 -10.91
CA THR A 210 0.83 -3.00 -10.07
C THR A 210 1.46 -4.28 -9.54
N VAL A 211 2.80 -4.35 -9.48
CA VAL A 211 3.51 -5.48 -8.88
C VAL A 211 4.32 -4.99 -7.69
N SER A 212 4.15 -5.66 -6.55
CA SER A 212 4.92 -5.41 -5.33
C SER A 212 5.55 -6.70 -4.80
N GLY A 213 6.40 -6.56 -3.78
CA GLY A 213 7.05 -7.68 -3.12
C GLY A 213 8.54 -7.48 -2.90
N GLY A 214 9.27 -8.60 -2.83
CA GLY A 214 10.72 -8.59 -2.65
C GLY A 214 11.48 -7.98 -3.82
N ASP A 215 12.64 -7.42 -3.52
CA ASP A 215 13.41 -6.62 -4.50
C ASP A 215 13.83 -7.43 -5.73
N ALA A 216 14.28 -8.69 -5.56
CA ALA A 216 14.72 -9.55 -6.67
C ALA A 216 13.56 -9.97 -7.57
N ALA A 217 12.42 -10.33 -6.96
CA ALA A 217 11.21 -10.72 -7.68
C ALA A 217 10.62 -9.55 -8.49
N VAL A 218 10.49 -8.37 -7.86
CA VAL A 218 10.00 -7.15 -8.51
C VAL A 218 10.94 -6.69 -9.63
N ALA A 219 12.26 -6.76 -9.42
CA ALA A 219 13.23 -6.43 -10.45
C ALA A 219 13.15 -7.35 -11.68
N ALA A 220 12.82 -8.65 -11.49
CA ALA A 220 12.62 -9.57 -12.59
C ALA A 220 11.41 -9.16 -13.45
N VAL A 221 10.29 -8.75 -12.82
CA VAL A 221 9.12 -8.22 -13.54
C VAL A 221 9.47 -6.93 -14.27
N ALA A 222 10.12 -5.96 -13.60
CA ALA A 222 10.45 -4.66 -14.16
C ALA A 222 11.38 -4.76 -15.38
N ARG A 223 12.33 -5.70 -15.38
CA ARG A 223 13.21 -5.94 -16.54
C ARG A 223 12.45 -6.40 -17.77
N ARG A 224 11.44 -7.25 -17.61
CA ARG A 224 10.67 -7.81 -18.72
C ARG A 224 9.52 -6.92 -19.16
N LEU A 225 8.92 -6.20 -18.22
CA LEU A 225 7.71 -5.39 -18.40
C LEU A 225 7.90 -4.01 -17.75
N PRO A 226 8.75 -3.14 -18.32
CA PRO A 226 9.07 -1.83 -17.73
C PRO A 226 7.87 -0.88 -17.66
N GLN A 227 6.79 -1.18 -18.40
CA GLN A 227 5.54 -0.45 -18.38
C GLN A 227 4.60 -0.84 -17.23
N VAL A 228 4.94 -1.86 -16.42
CA VAL A 228 4.17 -2.24 -15.24
C VAL A 228 4.62 -1.37 -14.05
N ARG A 229 3.64 -0.81 -13.33
CA ARG A 229 3.94 -0.07 -12.09
C ARG A 229 4.49 -1.03 -11.03
N THR A 230 5.55 -0.61 -10.36
CA THR A 230 6.23 -1.45 -9.36
C THR A 230 6.37 -0.78 -8.02
N SER A 231 6.47 -1.61 -6.97
CA SER A 231 6.68 -1.20 -5.59
C SER A 231 7.51 -2.28 -4.88
N SER A 232 8.71 -1.94 -4.40
CA SER A 232 9.52 -2.79 -3.53
C SER A 232 10.25 -1.93 -2.51
N ARG A 233 10.89 -2.54 -1.52
CA ARG A 233 11.62 -1.78 -0.49
C ARG A 233 12.71 -0.90 -1.11
N ALA A 234 13.48 -1.42 -2.06
CA ALA A 234 14.51 -0.66 -2.77
C ALA A 234 13.90 0.48 -3.59
N VAL A 235 12.86 0.21 -4.39
CA VAL A 235 12.16 1.21 -5.21
C VAL A 235 11.61 2.36 -4.36
N ILE A 236 10.96 2.06 -3.24
CA ILE A 236 10.40 3.06 -2.33
C ILE A 236 11.53 3.89 -1.71
N LYS A 237 12.57 3.22 -1.20
CA LYS A 237 13.71 3.87 -0.56
C LYS A 237 14.42 4.82 -1.51
N ASP A 238 14.73 4.38 -2.72
CA ASP A 238 15.46 5.19 -3.73
C ASP A 238 14.63 6.43 -4.09
N CYS A 239 13.34 6.27 -4.39
CA CYS A 239 12.46 7.41 -4.66
C CYS A 239 12.42 8.41 -3.48
N LEU A 240 12.18 7.93 -2.26
CA LEU A 240 12.01 8.82 -1.11
C LEU A 240 13.31 9.53 -0.70
N LEU A 241 14.46 8.87 -0.82
CA LEU A 241 15.75 9.49 -0.54
C LEU A 241 16.12 10.57 -1.59
N ASP A 242 15.94 10.25 -2.86
CA ASP A 242 16.19 11.21 -3.94
C ASP A 242 15.24 12.40 -3.85
N TYR A 243 13.95 12.14 -3.52
CA TYR A 243 12.98 13.22 -3.34
C TYR A 243 13.27 14.05 -2.09
N ALA A 244 13.71 13.47 -1.00
CA ALA A 244 14.11 14.22 0.19
C ALA A 244 15.28 15.18 -0.13
N ALA A 245 16.21 14.74 -0.99
CA ALA A 245 17.35 15.56 -1.41
C ALA A 245 16.99 16.66 -2.43
N LEU A 246 16.06 16.41 -3.37
CA LEU A 246 15.80 17.29 -4.51
C LEU A 246 14.43 17.95 -4.50
N GLY A 247 13.46 17.41 -3.76
CA GLY A 247 12.06 17.84 -3.76
C GLY A 247 11.82 19.27 -3.29
N TRP A 248 12.75 19.86 -2.53
CA TRP A 248 12.69 21.27 -2.13
C TRP A 248 12.67 22.23 -3.33
N THR A 249 13.25 21.82 -4.46
CA THR A 249 13.21 22.56 -5.74
C THR A 249 11.87 22.43 -6.46
N GLY A 250 11.02 21.49 -6.05
CA GLY A 250 9.81 21.08 -6.77
C GLY A 250 10.06 20.00 -7.82
N HIS A 251 11.31 19.57 -8.01
CA HIS A 251 11.66 18.49 -8.93
C HIS A 251 11.29 17.11 -8.33
N VAL A 252 10.71 16.25 -9.17
CA VAL A 252 10.46 14.85 -8.84
C VAL A 252 11.49 13.98 -9.56
N PRO A 253 12.32 13.23 -8.83
CA PRO A 253 13.37 12.39 -9.42
C PRO A 253 12.81 11.26 -10.30
N ASP A 254 13.60 10.79 -11.26
CA ASP A 254 13.22 9.68 -12.13
C ASP A 254 13.05 8.35 -11.39
N SER A 255 13.73 8.16 -10.26
CA SER A 255 13.53 7.02 -9.36
C SER A 255 12.08 6.91 -8.84
N CYS A 256 11.36 8.04 -8.77
CA CYS A 256 9.96 8.10 -8.39
C CYS A 256 8.99 7.87 -9.56
N ARG A 257 9.44 7.74 -10.79
CA ARG A 257 8.54 7.66 -11.96
C ARG A 257 7.84 6.31 -12.06
N HIS A 258 6.51 6.35 -12.25
CA HIS A 258 5.66 5.16 -12.48
C HIS A 258 5.76 4.13 -11.34
N ARG A 259 5.57 4.61 -10.09
CA ARG A 259 5.67 3.78 -8.88
C ARG A 259 4.34 3.75 -8.09
N GLU A 260 4.25 2.83 -7.17
CA GLU A 260 3.28 2.88 -6.08
C GLU A 260 4.03 2.91 -4.75
N LEU A 261 3.75 3.92 -3.93
CA LEU A 261 4.46 4.20 -2.70
C LEU A 261 3.51 3.99 -1.51
N PRO A 262 3.48 2.80 -0.91
CA PRO A 262 2.88 2.62 0.41
C PRO A 262 3.72 3.39 1.44
N LEU A 263 3.10 4.36 2.11
CA LEU A 263 3.80 5.30 2.97
C LEU A 263 3.08 5.46 4.32
N PRO A 264 3.71 5.08 5.45
CA PRO A 264 3.21 5.45 6.77
C PRO A 264 3.23 6.95 6.98
N ALA A 265 2.12 7.52 7.51
CA ALA A 265 1.94 8.97 7.69
C ALA A 265 3.10 9.64 8.46
N ARG A 266 3.72 8.93 9.41
CA ARG A 266 4.85 9.42 10.21
C ARG A 266 6.06 9.87 9.38
N TYR A 267 6.27 9.32 8.17
CA TYR A 267 7.37 9.72 7.29
C TYR A 267 7.04 10.97 6.48
N GLY A 268 5.77 11.34 6.37
CA GLY A 268 5.32 12.50 5.61
C GLY A 268 6.01 13.79 6.01
N ARG A 269 6.24 14.01 7.32
CA ARG A 269 6.92 15.21 7.85
C ARG A 269 8.33 15.47 7.27
N TRP A 270 8.95 14.45 6.67
CA TRP A 270 10.26 14.56 6.04
C TRP A 270 10.19 14.81 4.52
N LEU A 271 8.98 14.86 3.96
CA LEU A 271 8.75 14.98 2.53
C LEU A 271 8.29 16.39 2.17
N TRP A 272 8.97 17.01 1.24
CA TRP A 272 8.67 18.34 0.77
C TRP A 272 7.25 18.42 0.17
N GLY A 273 6.44 19.33 0.66
CA GLY A 273 5.08 19.50 0.16
C GLY A 273 4.04 18.54 0.76
N TRP A 274 4.40 17.81 1.80
CA TRP A 274 3.44 16.93 2.49
C TRP A 274 2.24 17.71 3.06
N PRO A 275 1.01 17.18 3.02
CA PRO A 275 0.60 15.93 2.36
C PRO A 275 0.22 16.09 0.89
N ASN A 276 -0.60 17.07 0.50
CA ASN A 276 -1.29 17.10 -0.79
C ASN A 276 -0.41 17.57 -1.96
N LEU A 277 0.49 18.55 -1.72
CA LEU A 277 1.45 18.96 -2.74
C LEU A 277 2.45 17.84 -3.08
N PHE A 278 2.84 17.01 -2.09
CA PHE A 278 3.65 15.82 -2.35
C PHE A 278 2.90 14.85 -3.27
N VAL A 279 1.63 14.54 -2.97
CA VAL A 279 0.79 13.67 -3.79
C VAL A 279 0.63 14.23 -5.20
N ALA A 280 0.34 15.53 -5.33
CA ALA A 280 0.20 16.20 -6.63
C ALA A 280 1.50 16.08 -7.46
N ARG A 281 2.66 16.30 -6.84
CA ARG A 281 3.97 16.12 -7.51
C ARG A 281 4.21 14.68 -7.96
N MET A 282 3.93 13.68 -7.12
CA MET A 282 4.07 12.28 -7.49
C MET A 282 3.16 11.90 -8.66
N ARG A 283 1.94 12.45 -8.72
CA ARG A 283 1.04 12.27 -9.86
C ARG A 283 1.62 12.78 -11.20
N THR A 284 2.43 13.85 -11.19
CA THR A 284 3.05 14.37 -12.42
C THR A 284 3.99 13.37 -13.10
N VAL A 285 4.47 12.41 -12.37
CA VAL A 285 5.35 11.32 -12.84
C VAL A 285 4.66 9.95 -12.81
N ASP A 286 3.33 9.95 -12.81
CA ASP A 286 2.48 8.75 -12.77
C ASP A 286 2.79 7.83 -11.57
N THR A 287 3.01 8.44 -10.41
CA THR A 287 3.26 7.70 -9.17
C THR A 287 2.12 7.88 -8.19
N ARG A 288 1.63 6.77 -7.68
CA ARG A 288 0.55 6.71 -6.70
C ARG A 288 1.12 6.64 -5.29
N VAL A 289 0.62 7.49 -4.39
CA VAL A 289 0.94 7.45 -2.97
C VAL A 289 -0.21 6.79 -2.24
N ILE A 290 0.05 5.69 -1.53
CA ILE A 290 -0.94 4.98 -0.72
C ILE A 290 -0.58 5.14 0.74
N LEU A 291 -1.43 5.81 1.51
CA LEU A 291 -1.23 5.94 2.94
C LEU A 291 -1.55 4.61 3.63
N VAL A 292 -0.65 4.18 4.49
CA VAL A 292 -0.81 3.00 5.34
C VAL A 292 -0.63 3.40 6.80
N ARG A 293 -1.29 2.67 7.70
CA ARG A 293 -1.08 2.78 9.14
C ARG A 293 -0.04 1.78 9.61
N GLY A 294 0.29 1.81 10.88
CA GLY A 294 1.22 0.90 11.54
C GLY A 294 2.56 1.53 11.86
N GLU A 295 3.22 0.91 12.82
CA GLU A 295 4.55 1.27 13.29
C GLU A 295 5.50 0.08 13.08
N GLY A 296 6.71 0.34 12.56
CA GLY A 296 7.70 -0.72 12.34
C GLY A 296 7.51 -1.50 11.04
N ASP A 297 7.68 -2.81 11.11
CA ASP A 297 7.72 -3.71 9.96
C ASP A 297 6.33 -4.15 9.46
N TRP A 298 5.26 -3.80 10.20
CA TRP A 298 3.89 -4.16 9.86
C TRP A 298 3.09 -2.95 9.36
N SER A 299 2.46 -3.09 8.19
CA SER A 299 1.51 -2.12 7.67
C SER A 299 0.09 -2.49 8.06
N ALA A 300 -0.66 -1.51 8.57
CA ALA A 300 -2.07 -1.63 8.91
C ALA A 300 -2.95 -0.83 7.95
N GLY A 301 -4.19 -1.28 7.77
CA GLY A 301 -5.20 -0.58 6.99
C GLY A 301 -5.90 0.53 7.75
N PHE A 302 -6.67 1.34 7.02
CA PHE A 302 -7.70 2.21 7.56
C PHE A 302 -9.01 1.44 7.53
N ASP A 303 -9.42 0.82 8.63
CA ASP A 303 -10.49 -0.18 8.67
C ASP A 303 -11.74 0.29 9.42
N THR A 304 -11.65 1.41 10.13
CA THR A 304 -12.70 1.97 10.97
C THR A 304 -12.94 3.46 10.69
N PRO A 305 -14.09 4.02 11.09
CA PRO A 305 -14.32 5.48 11.04
C PRO A 305 -13.26 6.29 11.81
N ALA A 306 -12.77 5.76 12.93
CA ALA A 306 -11.71 6.40 13.70
C ALA A 306 -10.40 6.48 12.92
N ASP A 307 -10.05 5.41 12.20
CA ASP A 307 -8.86 5.40 11.35
C ASP A 307 -8.96 6.42 10.21
N VAL A 308 -10.13 6.51 9.57
CA VAL A 308 -10.37 7.48 8.50
C VAL A 308 -10.27 8.92 8.99
N ALA A 309 -10.66 9.19 10.25
CA ALA A 309 -10.51 10.50 10.87
C ALA A 309 -9.05 10.91 11.13
N GLU A 310 -8.09 9.97 11.09
CA GLU A 310 -6.65 10.26 11.18
C GLU A 310 -6.02 10.70 9.84
N LEU A 311 -6.78 10.67 8.74
CA LEU A 311 -6.26 11.12 7.45
C LEU A 311 -5.88 12.60 7.49
N PRO A 312 -4.79 13.00 6.82
CA PRO A 312 -4.47 14.41 6.67
C PRO A 312 -5.63 15.17 6.00
N ASP A 313 -5.84 16.41 6.42
CA ASP A 313 -6.88 17.28 5.85
C ASP A 313 -6.79 17.35 4.32
N GLY A 314 -7.92 17.07 3.66
CA GLY A 314 -8.03 17.07 2.22
C GLY A 314 -7.12 16.04 1.53
N TRP A 315 -6.84 14.90 2.18
CA TRP A 315 -5.97 13.85 1.63
C TRP A 315 -6.39 13.45 0.21
N ALA A 316 -5.51 13.72 -0.75
CA ALA A 316 -5.73 13.48 -2.17
C ALA A 316 -5.08 12.18 -2.69
N GLY A 317 -4.30 11.48 -1.86
CA GLY A 317 -3.67 10.20 -2.22
C GLY A 317 -4.61 9.02 -2.10
N GLY A 318 -4.05 7.82 -2.06
CA GLY A 318 -4.79 6.59 -1.78
C GLY A 318 -4.68 6.18 -0.32
N ILE A 319 -5.53 5.24 0.07
CA ILE A 319 -5.47 4.55 1.37
C ILE A 319 -5.60 3.05 1.18
N TRP A 320 -5.06 2.30 2.13
CA TRP A 320 -5.11 0.85 2.18
C TRP A 320 -6.11 0.39 3.26
N THR A 321 -6.99 -0.55 2.94
CA THR A 321 -8.01 -1.04 3.88
C THR A 321 -8.31 -2.54 3.71
N ASN A 322 -8.62 -3.22 4.82
CA ASN A 322 -9.20 -4.55 4.84
C ASN A 322 -10.74 -4.51 4.77
N ARG A 323 -11.34 -3.31 4.97
CA ARG A 323 -12.77 -3.10 5.17
C ARG A 323 -13.32 -2.04 4.23
N THR A 324 -13.22 -2.31 2.93
CA THR A 324 -13.77 -1.44 1.88
C THR A 324 -15.26 -1.15 2.11
N ASP A 325 -16.00 -2.14 2.60
CA ASP A 325 -17.43 -2.04 2.95
C ASP A 325 -17.74 -0.99 4.03
N VAL A 326 -16.79 -0.78 4.95
CA VAL A 326 -16.91 0.22 6.03
C VAL A 326 -16.37 1.57 5.57
N VAL A 327 -15.26 1.58 4.85
CA VAL A 327 -14.47 2.78 4.60
C VAL A 327 -14.96 3.55 3.36
N ALA A 328 -15.37 2.88 2.29
CA ALA A 328 -15.78 3.54 1.06
C ALA A 328 -16.94 4.55 1.27
N PRO A 329 -18.00 4.24 2.06
CA PRO A 329 -19.06 5.21 2.31
C PRO A 329 -18.61 6.48 3.04
N LEU A 330 -17.52 6.39 3.84
CA LEU A 330 -17.00 7.52 4.61
C LEU A 330 -16.17 8.50 3.77
N LEU A 331 -15.74 8.08 2.58
CA LEU A 331 -14.89 8.86 1.69
C LEU A 331 -15.67 9.61 0.60
N ILE A 332 -16.98 9.41 0.51
CA ILE A 332 -17.83 10.11 -0.46
C ILE A 332 -18.00 11.54 0.04
N PRO A 333 -17.64 12.59 -0.76
CA PRO A 333 -17.95 13.96 -0.40
C PRO A 333 -19.47 14.11 -0.25
N GLY A 334 -19.91 14.70 0.88
CA GLY A 334 -21.31 15.01 1.12
C GLY A 334 -21.83 16.12 0.21
#